data_2cac2798246848ea2d6c5dc2250622ee
#
_entry.id   2cac2798246848ea2d6c5dc2250622ee
#
_cell.length_a   1.000
_cell.length_b   1.000
_cell.length_c   1.000
_cell.angle_alpha   90.00
_cell.angle_beta   90.00
_cell.angle_gamma   90.00
#
_symmetry.space_group_name_H-M   'P 1'
#
loop_
_entity.id
_entity.type
_entity.pdbx_description
1 polymer ?
#
loop_
_entity_poly.entity_id
_entity_poly.type
_entity_poly.pdbx_seq_one_letter_code
_entity_poly.pdbx_strand_id
1 'polypeptide(L)'
;MAERIEPVGAPVAYETPDAAAMPAGRRDYGRIPFDGLPNTRDLGGLTGADGRTVRRGSLLRSGALIFGTDDDIARLRDDYRVRLVVDLRNNEELAELPDPMGQLPDAAFVHASIFEDRHAGITQEREAQLEAARKRVKESGDPVDFMVMLYPAMLLDEAGRKGYQEFFEALLACEDGAALWHCHVGRDRCGMASVLVESALGVPAEQIRADYLATNLFAPAQLTADGAASLRSLAAVTRAVEREYGGYLAYIKEALGVAPSAIEDLRARMLV
;
A
#
# COMPACT_ATOMS: atom_id res chain seq x y z
N MET A 1 19.20 1.03 -35.48
CA MET A 1 17.98 0.20 -35.71
C MET A 1 17.64 -0.37 -34.36
N ALA A 2 16.62 0.19 -33.70
CA ALA A 2 16.15 -0.31 -32.41
C ALA A 2 15.21 -1.49 -32.68
N GLU A 3 15.59 -2.68 -32.20
CA GLU A 3 14.75 -3.88 -32.22
C GLU A 3 13.47 -3.60 -31.41
N ARG A 4 12.33 -3.69 -32.08
CA ARG A 4 11.03 -3.76 -31.42
C ARG A 4 10.95 -5.08 -30.65
N ILE A 5 10.94 -5.01 -29.35
CA ILE A 5 10.58 -6.14 -28.50
C ILE A 5 9.07 -6.33 -28.67
N GLU A 6 8.67 -7.39 -29.39
CA GLU A 6 7.26 -7.78 -29.46
C GLU A 6 6.80 -8.30 -28.08
N PRO A 7 5.58 -7.96 -27.64
CA PRO A 7 5.06 -8.48 -26.40
C PRO A 7 4.80 -9.99 -26.54
N VAL A 8 5.54 -10.78 -25.77
CA VAL A 8 5.35 -12.21 -25.64
C VAL A 8 4.16 -12.48 -24.72
N GLY A 9 3.10 -13.05 -25.27
CA GLY A 9 1.98 -13.61 -24.52
C GLY A 9 0.68 -12.82 -24.65
N ALA A 10 -0.45 -13.56 -24.68
CA ALA A 10 -1.78 -12.98 -24.58
C ALA A 10 -1.88 -12.16 -23.27
N PRO A 11 -2.60 -11.02 -23.26
CA PRO A 11 -2.74 -10.21 -22.06
C PRO A 11 -3.31 -11.08 -20.94
N VAL A 12 -2.57 -11.20 -19.84
CA VAL A 12 -3.07 -11.85 -18.63
C VAL A 12 -4.28 -11.04 -18.19
N ALA A 13 -5.46 -11.68 -18.09
CA ALA A 13 -6.67 -11.04 -17.62
C ALA A 13 -6.47 -10.72 -16.11
N TYR A 14 -6.15 -9.47 -15.80
CA TYR A 14 -6.05 -9.00 -14.42
C TYR A 14 -7.44 -8.89 -13.79
N GLU A 15 -7.52 -9.24 -12.50
CA GLU A 15 -8.72 -8.96 -11.71
C GLU A 15 -9.00 -7.46 -11.73
N THR A 16 -10.23 -7.08 -12.10
CA THR A 16 -10.67 -5.68 -12.14
C THR A 16 -11.46 -5.34 -10.89
N PRO A 17 -11.31 -4.13 -10.34
CA PRO A 17 -12.10 -3.72 -9.19
C PRO A 17 -13.58 -3.54 -9.57
N ASP A 18 -14.47 -3.87 -8.63
CA ASP A 18 -15.90 -3.60 -8.78
C ASP A 18 -16.19 -2.12 -8.50
N ALA A 19 -16.48 -1.36 -9.55
CA ALA A 19 -16.83 0.05 -9.42
C ALA A 19 -18.17 0.26 -8.68
N ALA A 20 -19.06 -0.73 -8.63
CA ALA A 20 -20.31 -0.64 -7.89
C ALA A 20 -20.10 -0.71 -6.38
N ALA A 21 -19.00 -1.30 -5.91
CA ALA A 21 -18.62 -1.29 -4.50
C ALA A 21 -18.21 0.10 -3.99
N MET A 22 -17.80 1.01 -4.90
CA MET A 22 -17.37 2.36 -4.53
C MET A 22 -18.56 3.32 -4.37
N PRO A 23 -18.47 4.29 -3.44
CA PRO A 23 -19.42 5.38 -3.36
C PRO A 23 -19.57 6.12 -4.70
N ALA A 24 -20.76 6.64 -5.00
CA ALA A 24 -21.08 7.25 -6.30
C ALA A 24 -20.09 8.35 -6.73
N GLY A 25 -19.56 9.13 -5.78
CA GLY A 25 -18.57 10.18 -6.02
C GLY A 25 -17.13 9.70 -6.07
N ARG A 26 -16.85 8.37 -6.11
CA ARG A 26 -15.50 7.79 -6.05
C ARG A 26 -15.32 6.62 -7.03
N ARG A 27 -16.05 6.57 -8.10
CA ARG A 27 -15.93 5.51 -9.13
C ARG A 27 -14.61 5.54 -9.89
N ASP A 28 -13.84 6.59 -9.76
CA ASP A 28 -12.44 6.75 -10.19
C ASP A 28 -11.41 6.18 -9.19
N TYR A 29 -11.87 5.57 -8.11
CA TYR A 29 -11.06 5.04 -7.00
C TYR A 29 -10.17 6.11 -6.33
N GLY A 30 -10.55 7.39 -6.41
CA GLY A 30 -9.79 8.51 -5.87
C GLY A 30 -8.48 8.78 -6.63
N ARG A 31 -8.40 8.40 -7.90
CA ARG A 31 -7.20 8.61 -8.71
C ARG A 31 -6.85 10.09 -8.78
N ILE A 32 -5.57 10.38 -8.52
CA ILE A 32 -4.96 11.68 -8.77
C ILE A 32 -4.18 11.57 -10.07
N PRO A 33 -4.54 12.33 -11.13
CA PRO A 33 -3.91 12.19 -12.43
C PRO A 33 -2.56 12.90 -12.44
N PHE A 34 -1.54 12.26 -11.87
CA PHE A 34 -0.15 12.64 -11.98
C PHE A 34 0.50 11.97 -13.20
N ASP A 35 1.50 12.64 -13.79
CA ASP A 35 2.19 12.18 -14.99
C ASP A 35 3.23 11.08 -14.67
N GLY A 36 4.03 11.29 -13.62
CA GLY A 36 5.07 10.35 -13.20
C GLY A 36 4.64 9.37 -12.12
N LEU A 37 3.50 9.62 -11.44
CA LEU A 37 3.00 8.83 -10.32
C LEU A 37 1.60 8.24 -10.60
N PRO A 38 1.47 7.35 -11.58
CA PRO A 38 0.17 6.95 -12.15
C PRO A 38 -0.75 6.19 -11.17
N ASN A 39 -0.19 5.55 -10.13
CA ASN A 39 -0.94 4.81 -9.11
C ASN A 39 -1.29 5.66 -7.87
N THR A 40 -1.09 6.97 -7.93
CA THR A 40 -1.41 7.86 -6.81
C THR A 40 -2.90 8.01 -6.65
N ARG A 41 -3.39 7.79 -5.42
CA ARG A 41 -4.80 7.85 -5.06
C ARG A 41 -5.00 8.50 -3.70
N ASP A 42 -6.13 9.20 -3.57
CA ASP A 42 -6.67 9.71 -2.32
C ASP A 42 -7.68 8.70 -1.74
N LEU A 43 -7.56 8.31 -0.49
CA LEU A 43 -8.56 7.48 0.20
C LEU A 43 -9.83 8.27 0.55
N GLY A 44 -9.80 9.58 0.38
CA GLY A 44 -10.95 10.45 0.60
C GLY A 44 -12.17 10.07 -0.23
N GLY A 45 -13.35 10.15 0.38
CA GLY A 45 -14.62 9.78 -0.24
C GLY A 45 -15.01 8.30 -0.05
N LEU A 46 -14.18 7.45 0.57
CA LEU A 46 -14.59 6.13 1.06
C LEU A 46 -15.60 6.29 2.20
N THR A 47 -16.52 5.32 2.32
CA THR A 47 -17.42 5.23 3.46
C THR A 47 -16.64 4.71 4.67
N GLY A 48 -16.63 5.45 5.75
CA GLY A 48 -16.03 5.05 7.02
C GLY A 48 -17.06 4.60 8.05
N ALA A 49 -16.62 4.51 9.30
CA ALA A 49 -17.47 4.16 10.43
C ALA A 49 -18.68 5.12 10.53
N ASP A 50 -19.81 4.58 10.99
CA ASP A 50 -21.08 5.30 11.17
C ASP A 50 -21.63 5.95 9.89
N GLY A 51 -21.21 5.47 8.72
CA GLY A 51 -21.61 6.01 7.42
C GLY A 51 -21.00 7.38 7.07
N ARG A 52 -20.07 7.87 7.90
CA ARG A 52 -19.29 9.08 7.61
C ARG A 52 -18.34 8.85 6.43
N THR A 53 -17.87 9.92 5.83
CA THR A 53 -17.01 9.86 4.65
C THR A 53 -15.56 10.16 5.02
N VAL A 54 -14.60 9.41 4.50
CA VAL A 54 -13.17 9.74 4.65
C VAL A 54 -12.88 11.10 4.01
N ARG A 55 -12.24 11.99 4.76
CA ARG A 55 -11.89 13.36 4.34
C ARG A 55 -10.99 13.30 3.10
N ARG A 56 -11.35 14.09 2.07
CA ARG A 56 -10.56 14.18 0.84
C ARG A 56 -9.25 14.96 1.06
N GLY A 57 -8.21 14.58 0.31
CA GLY A 57 -6.92 15.25 0.31
C GLY A 57 -6.10 15.05 1.59
N SER A 58 -6.45 14.08 2.43
CA SER A 58 -5.77 13.86 3.72
C SER A 58 -4.97 12.58 3.79
N LEU A 59 -5.36 11.54 3.08
CA LEU A 59 -4.76 10.21 3.13
C LEU A 59 -4.43 9.76 1.71
N LEU A 60 -3.16 9.83 1.34
CA LEU A 60 -2.69 9.58 -0.01
C LEU A 60 -1.81 8.33 -0.06
N ARG A 61 -1.97 7.53 -1.11
CA ARG A 61 -1.11 6.39 -1.42
C ARG A 61 -0.48 6.54 -2.80
N SER A 62 0.78 6.10 -2.97
CA SER A 62 1.51 6.27 -4.23
C SER A 62 2.52 5.15 -4.52
N GLY A 63 3.10 5.17 -5.71
CA GLY A 63 4.39 4.57 -6.01
C GLY A 63 5.53 5.48 -5.54
N ALA A 64 6.78 5.05 -5.76
CA ALA A 64 7.97 5.77 -5.33
C ALA A 64 8.03 7.18 -5.93
N LEU A 65 8.22 8.19 -5.07
CA LEU A 65 8.12 9.60 -5.44
C LEU A 65 9.22 10.06 -6.40
N ILE A 66 10.34 9.33 -6.47
CA ILE A 66 11.44 9.61 -7.42
C ILE A 66 10.98 9.61 -8.88
N PHE A 67 9.89 8.91 -9.22
CA PHE A 67 9.35 8.87 -10.57
C PHE A 67 8.42 10.04 -10.89
N GLY A 68 8.05 10.85 -9.89
CA GLY A 68 7.22 12.03 -10.07
C GLY A 68 7.94 13.11 -10.88
N THR A 69 7.18 13.81 -11.71
CA THR A 69 7.68 15.03 -12.35
C THR A 69 7.78 16.16 -11.32
N ASP A 70 8.54 17.22 -11.64
CA ASP A 70 8.60 18.40 -10.76
C ASP A 70 7.20 18.99 -10.50
N ASP A 71 6.31 18.96 -11.50
CA ASP A 71 4.92 19.42 -11.38
C ASP A 71 4.11 18.50 -10.45
N ASP A 72 4.30 17.18 -10.53
CA ASP A 72 3.64 16.23 -9.62
C ASP A 72 4.04 16.50 -8.16
N ILE A 73 5.35 16.68 -7.91
CA ILE A 73 5.85 16.96 -6.56
C ILE A 73 5.40 18.34 -6.06
N ALA A 74 5.36 19.35 -6.95
CA ALA A 74 4.83 20.65 -6.61
C ALA A 74 3.34 20.58 -6.22
N ARG A 75 2.53 19.81 -6.93
CA ARG A 75 1.11 19.59 -6.57
C ARG A 75 0.95 18.83 -5.25
N LEU A 76 1.82 17.86 -4.95
CA LEU A 76 1.82 17.20 -3.62
C LEU A 76 2.10 18.23 -2.51
N ARG A 77 3.03 19.14 -2.73
CA ARG A 77 3.37 20.22 -1.78
C ARG A 77 2.25 21.25 -1.64
N ASP A 78 1.77 21.79 -2.75
CA ASP A 78 0.98 23.02 -2.81
C ASP A 78 -0.54 22.73 -2.76
N ASP A 79 -1.04 21.76 -3.56
CA ASP A 79 -2.46 21.43 -3.63
C ASP A 79 -2.88 20.51 -2.48
N TYR A 80 -2.07 19.47 -2.19
CA TYR A 80 -2.37 18.49 -1.16
C TYR A 80 -1.75 18.82 0.20
N ARG A 81 -0.82 19.77 0.25
CA ARG A 81 -0.13 20.15 1.49
C ARG A 81 0.41 18.94 2.23
N VAL A 82 1.16 18.07 1.53
CA VAL A 82 1.76 16.88 2.14
C VAL A 82 2.66 17.30 3.30
N ARG A 83 2.39 16.78 4.49
CA ARG A 83 3.14 17.03 5.74
C ARG A 83 3.83 15.80 6.27
N LEU A 84 3.48 14.63 5.75
CA LEU A 84 4.11 13.37 6.09
C LEU A 84 4.30 12.54 4.82
N VAL A 85 5.52 12.05 4.63
CA VAL A 85 5.84 11.00 3.65
C VAL A 85 6.35 9.78 4.42
N VAL A 86 5.69 8.63 4.23
CA VAL A 86 6.15 7.35 4.78
C VAL A 86 6.60 6.44 3.64
N ASP A 87 7.90 6.13 3.62
CA ASP A 87 8.49 5.20 2.67
C ASP A 87 8.54 3.79 3.27
N LEU A 88 7.81 2.86 2.65
CA LEU A 88 7.70 1.46 3.07
C LEU A 88 8.71 0.53 2.37
N ARG A 89 9.64 1.09 1.58
CA ARG A 89 10.68 0.34 0.88
C ARG A 89 11.78 -0.11 1.85
N ASN A 90 12.57 -1.09 1.46
CA ASN A 90 13.74 -1.48 2.23
C ASN A 90 14.91 -0.47 2.06
N ASN A 91 15.96 -0.61 2.87
CA ASN A 91 17.10 0.32 2.85
C ASN A 91 17.84 0.30 1.49
N GLU A 92 17.92 -0.84 0.81
CA GLU A 92 18.57 -0.95 -0.50
C GLU A 92 17.79 -0.15 -1.55
N GLU A 93 16.45 -0.30 -1.60
CA GLU A 93 15.58 0.45 -2.52
C GLU A 93 15.63 1.96 -2.26
N LEU A 94 15.62 2.37 -0.99
CA LEU A 94 15.72 3.79 -0.61
C LEU A 94 17.08 4.38 -0.99
N ALA A 95 18.17 3.66 -0.77
CA ALA A 95 19.52 4.13 -1.10
C ALA A 95 19.72 4.24 -2.62
N GLU A 96 19.15 3.31 -3.40
CA GLU A 96 19.24 3.32 -4.87
C GLU A 96 18.37 4.42 -5.50
N LEU A 97 17.18 4.65 -4.97
CA LEU A 97 16.16 5.56 -5.52
C LEU A 97 15.61 6.48 -4.41
N PRO A 98 16.39 7.45 -3.90
CA PRO A 98 15.95 8.33 -2.83
C PRO A 98 14.81 9.24 -3.27
N ASP A 99 13.84 9.48 -2.37
CA ASP A 99 12.73 10.39 -2.64
C ASP A 99 13.18 11.85 -2.70
N PRO A 100 12.51 12.71 -3.51
CA PRO A 100 12.88 14.11 -3.71
C PRO A 100 12.44 15.00 -2.54
N MET A 101 12.78 14.64 -1.29
CA MET A 101 12.34 15.34 -0.08
C MET A 101 12.78 16.80 -0.02
N GLY A 102 13.83 17.18 -0.75
CA GLY A 102 14.23 18.60 -0.90
C GLY A 102 13.16 19.48 -1.55
N GLN A 103 12.23 18.89 -2.32
CA GLN A 103 11.10 19.58 -2.93
C GLN A 103 9.84 19.59 -2.04
N LEU A 104 9.86 18.85 -0.92
CA LEU A 104 8.78 18.77 0.10
C LEU A 104 9.31 19.24 1.47
N PRO A 105 9.80 20.50 1.59
CA PRO A 105 10.54 20.93 2.77
C PRO A 105 9.70 20.96 4.07
N ASP A 106 8.39 21.03 3.95
CA ASP A 106 7.46 21.05 5.09
C ASP A 106 6.95 19.65 5.47
N ALA A 107 7.33 18.60 4.74
CA ALA A 107 6.92 17.25 5.03
C ALA A 107 7.95 16.51 5.90
N ALA A 108 7.49 15.92 6.98
CA ALA A 108 8.29 14.95 7.72
C ALA A 108 8.48 13.70 6.85
N PHE A 109 9.68 13.11 6.90
CA PHE A 109 9.99 11.86 6.23
C PHE A 109 10.19 10.76 7.27
N VAL A 110 9.47 9.65 7.10
CA VAL A 110 9.61 8.45 7.93
C VAL A 110 9.91 7.26 7.02
N HIS A 111 11.02 6.58 7.26
CA HIS A 111 11.35 5.34 6.60
C HIS A 111 10.91 4.17 7.50
N ALA A 112 9.85 3.48 7.08
CA ALA A 112 9.22 2.38 7.80
C ALA A 112 9.30 1.09 6.95
N SER A 113 10.49 0.48 6.92
CA SER A 113 10.75 -0.70 6.08
C SER A 113 9.87 -1.88 6.50
N ILE A 114 9.16 -2.47 5.52
CA ILE A 114 8.30 -3.65 5.75
C ILE A 114 9.08 -4.96 5.59
N PHE A 115 10.21 -4.94 4.93
CA PHE A 115 11.07 -6.10 4.73
C PHE A 115 12.47 -5.85 5.28
N GLU A 116 13.08 -6.89 5.83
CA GLU A 116 14.52 -6.87 6.09
C GLU A 116 15.29 -6.74 4.77
N ASP A 117 16.45 -6.09 4.84
CA ASP A 117 17.36 -6.06 3.71
C ASP A 117 17.82 -7.47 3.33
N ARG A 118 18.06 -7.69 2.04
CA ARG A 118 18.49 -9.00 1.52
C ARG A 118 19.74 -9.55 2.21
N HIS A 119 20.56 -8.67 2.79
CA HIS A 119 21.82 -9.00 3.45
C HIS A 119 21.71 -9.05 4.98
N ALA A 120 20.57 -8.69 5.58
CA ALA A 120 20.33 -8.83 7.02
C ALA A 120 19.91 -10.27 7.35
N GLY A 121 20.85 -11.20 7.28
CA GLY A 121 20.74 -12.58 7.79
C GLY A 121 19.40 -13.27 7.57
N ILE A 122 19.18 -13.83 6.38
CA ILE A 122 18.00 -14.67 6.12
C ILE A 122 18.07 -15.88 7.07
N THR A 123 17.09 -16.02 7.96
CA THR A 123 17.00 -17.23 8.79
C THR A 123 16.77 -18.45 7.90
N GLN A 124 17.28 -19.62 8.30
CA GLN A 124 17.11 -20.86 7.52
C GLN A 124 15.62 -21.18 7.26
N GLU A 125 14.76 -20.80 8.19
CA GLU A 125 13.31 -20.99 8.07
C GLU A 125 12.71 -20.09 6.96
N ARG A 126 13.15 -18.83 6.85
CA ARG A 126 12.72 -17.90 5.81
C ARG A 126 13.25 -18.29 4.44
N GLU A 127 14.50 -18.77 4.37
CA GLU A 127 15.06 -19.30 3.14
C GLU A 127 14.27 -20.51 2.62
N ALA A 128 13.90 -21.44 3.53
CA ALA A 128 13.05 -22.58 3.20
C ALA A 128 11.64 -22.15 2.72
N GLN A 129 11.05 -21.12 3.31
CA GLN A 129 9.77 -20.58 2.88
C GLN A 129 9.86 -19.94 1.49
N LEU A 130 10.91 -19.18 1.20
CA LEU A 130 11.16 -18.57 -0.12
C LEU A 130 11.43 -19.64 -1.19
N GLU A 131 12.19 -20.70 -0.86
CA GLU A 131 12.39 -21.82 -1.76
C GLU A 131 11.09 -22.57 -2.06
N ALA A 132 10.27 -22.81 -1.04
CA ALA A 132 8.96 -23.43 -1.21
C ALA A 132 8.03 -22.58 -2.10
N ALA A 133 8.08 -21.24 -1.94
CA ALA A 133 7.34 -20.31 -2.79
C ALA A 133 7.82 -20.36 -4.25
N ARG A 134 9.14 -20.30 -4.47
CA ARG A 134 9.73 -20.41 -5.81
C ARG A 134 9.41 -21.74 -6.49
N LYS A 135 9.42 -22.84 -5.72
CA LYS A 135 9.04 -24.17 -6.21
C LYS A 135 7.58 -24.20 -6.64
N ARG A 136 6.65 -23.64 -5.85
CA ARG A 136 5.23 -23.54 -6.21
C ARG A 136 5.01 -22.77 -7.49
N VAL A 137 5.62 -21.58 -7.63
CA VAL A 137 5.55 -20.79 -8.86
C VAL A 137 6.08 -21.59 -10.06
N LYS A 138 7.18 -22.32 -9.88
CA LYS A 138 7.75 -23.17 -10.93
C LYS A 138 6.81 -24.32 -11.33
N GLU A 139 6.07 -24.89 -10.37
CA GLU A 139 5.14 -25.99 -10.59
C GLU A 139 3.80 -25.49 -11.18
N SER A 140 3.27 -24.37 -10.70
CA SER A 140 1.99 -23.81 -11.16
C SER A 140 2.11 -22.93 -12.40
N GLY A 141 3.26 -22.30 -12.62
CA GLY A 141 3.46 -21.27 -13.63
C GLY A 141 2.73 -19.95 -13.33
N ASP A 142 2.12 -19.82 -12.12
CA ASP A 142 1.35 -18.64 -11.72
C ASP A 142 2.14 -17.77 -10.72
N PRO A 143 2.60 -16.57 -11.11
CA PRO A 143 3.34 -15.67 -10.21
C PRO A 143 2.55 -15.25 -8.98
N VAL A 144 1.21 -15.30 -9.03
CA VAL A 144 0.33 -14.98 -7.88
C VAL A 144 0.59 -15.95 -6.71
N ASP A 145 0.99 -17.20 -6.96
CA ASP A 145 1.28 -18.16 -5.89
C ASP A 145 2.44 -17.73 -4.99
N PHE A 146 3.42 -16.99 -5.52
CA PHE A 146 4.47 -16.38 -4.71
C PHE A 146 3.91 -15.29 -3.81
N MET A 147 3.06 -14.42 -4.34
CA MET A 147 2.45 -13.32 -3.58
C MET A 147 1.50 -13.84 -2.50
N VAL A 148 0.75 -14.93 -2.77
CA VAL A 148 -0.11 -15.61 -1.77
C VAL A 148 0.68 -16.05 -0.54
N MET A 149 1.95 -16.45 -0.69
CA MET A 149 2.82 -16.80 0.44
C MET A 149 3.46 -15.58 1.09
N LEU A 150 3.82 -14.55 0.30
CA LEU A 150 4.52 -13.37 0.79
C LEU A 150 3.60 -12.42 1.59
N TYR A 151 2.34 -12.28 1.21
CA TYR A 151 1.44 -11.30 1.82
C TYR A 151 1.22 -11.51 3.33
N PRO A 152 0.99 -12.74 3.84
CA PRO A 152 0.95 -12.95 5.29
C PRO A 152 2.23 -12.50 6.00
N ALA A 153 3.41 -12.76 5.42
CA ALA A 153 4.68 -12.36 5.99
C ALA A 153 4.82 -10.83 6.14
N MET A 154 4.27 -10.03 5.20
CA MET A 154 4.28 -8.57 5.30
C MET A 154 3.67 -8.05 6.61
N LEU A 155 2.66 -8.73 7.15
CA LEU A 155 1.98 -8.31 8.39
C LEU A 155 2.45 -9.09 9.61
N LEU A 156 2.79 -10.37 9.46
CA LEU A 156 2.99 -11.27 10.60
C LEU A 156 4.47 -11.44 10.98
N ASP A 157 5.41 -11.18 10.07
CA ASP A 157 6.84 -11.20 10.39
C ASP A 157 7.21 -9.98 11.25
N GLU A 158 8.31 -10.11 11.99
CA GLU A 158 8.79 -9.05 12.90
C GLU A 158 9.06 -7.72 12.19
N ALA A 159 9.74 -7.76 11.05
CA ALA A 159 10.03 -6.56 10.26
C ALA A 159 8.75 -5.88 9.77
N GLY A 160 7.80 -6.65 9.27
CA GLY A 160 6.50 -6.12 8.83
C GLY A 160 5.72 -5.47 9.96
N ARG A 161 5.60 -6.16 11.11
CA ARG A 161 4.94 -5.59 12.30
C ARG A 161 5.60 -4.28 12.73
N LYS A 162 6.94 -4.27 12.84
CA LYS A 162 7.70 -3.07 13.22
C LYS A 162 7.46 -1.93 12.23
N GLY A 163 7.59 -2.17 10.93
CA GLY A 163 7.40 -1.14 9.92
C GLY A 163 5.97 -0.58 9.92
N TYR A 164 4.93 -1.42 10.05
CA TYR A 164 3.56 -0.91 10.14
C TYR A 164 3.24 -0.26 11.48
N GLN A 165 3.92 -0.62 12.57
CA GLN A 165 3.86 0.13 13.83
C GLN A 165 4.43 1.53 13.64
N GLU A 166 5.65 1.68 13.09
CA GLU A 166 6.28 2.96 12.79
C GLU A 166 5.42 3.81 11.83
N PHE A 167 4.80 3.18 10.83
CA PHE A 167 3.84 3.82 9.94
C PHE A 167 2.64 4.40 10.69
N PHE A 168 2.01 3.62 11.59
CA PHE A 168 0.86 4.12 12.37
C PHE A 168 1.27 5.20 13.36
N GLU A 169 2.42 5.10 14.01
CA GLU A 169 2.94 6.13 14.91
C GLU A 169 3.12 7.46 14.15
N ALA A 170 3.72 7.43 12.95
CA ALA A 170 3.88 8.60 12.11
C ALA A 170 2.53 9.18 11.63
N LEU A 171 1.61 8.31 11.17
CA LEU A 171 0.28 8.72 10.72
C LEU A 171 -0.53 9.39 11.84
N LEU A 172 -0.47 8.85 13.05
CA LEU A 172 -1.19 9.39 14.20
C LEU A 172 -0.60 10.73 14.66
N ALA A 173 0.71 10.92 14.52
CA ALA A 173 1.39 12.18 14.82
C ALA A 173 1.17 13.28 13.76
N CYS A 174 0.71 12.94 12.54
CA CYS A 174 0.43 13.91 11.49
C CYS A 174 -0.95 14.55 11.70
N GLU A 175 -0.98 15.72 12.33
CA GLU A 175 -2.23 16.41 12.69
C GLU A 175 -2.74 17.38 11.63
N ASP A 176 -1.88 17.88 10.75
CA ASP A 176 -2.21 18.86 9.70
C ASP A 176 -1.75 18.38 8.32
N GLY A 177 -2.42 18.82 7.27
CA GLY A 177 -2.12 18.50 5.88
C GLY A 177 -2.40 17.04 5.52
N ALA A 178 -1.77 16.57 4.46
CA ALA A 178 -1.92 15.20 3.98
C ALA A 178 -0.77 14.31 4.46
N ALA A 179 -1.10 13.08 4.82
CA ALA A 179 -0.16 11.98 4.95
C ALA A 179 -0.13 11.18 3.64
N LEU A 180 1.06 10.97 3.12
CA LEU A 180 1.30 10.14 1.93
C LEU A 180 2.17 8.96 2.31
N TRP A 181 1.81 7.76 1.87
CA TRP A 181 2.65 6.59 1.99
C TRP A 181 2.85 5.90 0.65
N HIS A 182 4.01 5.33 0.47
CA HIS A 182 4.37 4.66 -0.77
C HIS A 182 5.30 3.46 -0.54
N CYS A 183 5.46 2.67 -1.60
CA CYS A 183 6.55 1.73 -1.77
C CYS A 183 7.12 1.89 -3.18
N HIS A 184 7.60 0.84 -3.84
CA HIS A 184 8.12 0.99 -5.21
C HIS A 184 6.99 1.24 -6.22
N VAL A 185 6.00 0.34 -6.31
CA VAL A 185 4.88 0.41 -7.28
C VAL A 185 3.60 1.00 -6.66
N GLY A 186 3.52 1.08 -5.33
CA GLY A 186 2.29 1.44 -4.62
C GLY A 186 1.25 0.31 -4.57
N ARG A 187 1.65 -0.96 -4.80
CA ARG A 187 0.77 -2.13 -4.85
C ARG A 187 0.73 -2.88 -3.54
N ASP A 188 1.84 -3.53 -3.16
CA ASP A 188 1.85 -4.55 -2.11
C ASP A 188 1.97 -3.94 -0.71
N ARG A 189 3.14 -3.47 -0.31
CA ARG A 189 3.40 -2.84 1.01
C ARG A 189 2.48 -1.64 1.26
N CYS A 190 2.39 -0.77 0.28
CA CYS A 190 1.47 0.37 0.27
C CYS A 190 0.00 -0.08 0.30
N GLY A 191 -0.35 -1.15 -0.44
CA GLY A 191 -1.69 -1.73 -0.42
C GLY A 191 -2.07 -2.26 0.96
N MET A 192 -1.15 -2.95 1.65
CA MET A 192 -1.42 -3.43 3.01
C MET A 192 -1.52 -2.27 4.01
N ALA A 193 -0.67 -1.23 3.93
CA ALA A 193 -0.85 -0.01 4.73
C ALA A 193 -2.25 0.60 4.53
N SER A 194 -2.70 0.67 3.27
CA SER A 194 -4.05 1.19 2.96
C SER A 194 -5.15 0.31 3.55
N VAL A 195 -5.07 -1.03 3.41
CA VAL A 195 -6.02 -1.98 4.03
C VAL A 195 -6.10 -1.78 5.55
N LEU A 196 -4.97 -1.57 6.21
CA LEU A 196 -4.93 -1.32 7.66
C LEU A 196 -5.59 0.01 8.02
N VAL A 197 -5.27 1.10 7.31
CA VAL A 197 -5.88 2.42 7.55
C VAL A 197 -7.39 2.38 7.27
N GLU A 198 -7.80 1.81 6.16
CA GLU A 198 -9.21 1.64 5.80
C GLU A 198 -9.96 0.83 6.84
N SER A 199 -9.35 -0.27 7.34
CA SER A 199 -9.92 -1.07 8.43
C SER A 199 -10.03 -0.29 9.74
N ALA A 200 -9.02 0.52 10.09
CA ALA A 200 -9.06 1.40 11.27
C ALA A 200 -10.19 2.44 11.16
N LEU A 201 -10.41 2.97 9.96
CA LEU A 201 -11.49 3.94 9.68
C LEU A 201 -12.87 3.28 9.55
N GLY A 202 -12.97 1.95 9.56
CA GLY A 202 -14.23 1.23 9.45
C GLY A 202 -14.80 1.18 8.04
N VAL A 203 -13.93 1.22 7.02
CA VAL A 203 -14.33 1.10 5.62
C VAL A 203 -14.84 -0.32 5.34
N PRO A 204 -15.97 -0.48 4.63
CA PRO A 204 -16.52 -1.78 4.27
C PRO A 204 -15.55 -2.63 3.43
N ALA A 205 -15.52 -3.93 3.68
CA ALA A 205 -14.57 -4.86 3.05
C ALA A 205 -14.66 -4.88 1.52
N GLU A 206 -15.83 -4.64 0.94
CA GLU A 206 -16.00 -4.53 -0.52
C GLU A 206 -15.30 -3.30 -1.10
N GLN A 207 -15.31 -2.15 -0.39
CA GLN A 207 -14.58 -0.95 -0.81
C GLN A 207 -13.07 -1.14 -0.66
N ILE A 208 -12.62 -1.77 0.43
CA ILE A 208 -11.21 -2.15 0.63
C ILE A 208 -10.70 -3.03 -0.52
N ARG A 209 -11.46 -4.07 -0.89
CA ARG A 209 -11.10 -4.94 -2.02
C ARG A 209 -11.05 -4.18 -3.34
N ALA A 210 -11.99 -3.28 -3.57
CA ALA A 210 -12.04 -2.49 -4.80
C ALA A 210 -10.89 -1.48 -4.87
N ASP A 211 -10.54 -0.77 -3.76
CA ASP A 211 -9.36 0.10 -3.73
C ASP A 211 -8.07 -0.71 -3.95
N TYR A 212 -7.91 -1.86 -3.29
CA TYR A 212 -6.74 -2.72 -3.48
C TYR A 212 -6.56 -3.12 -4.95
N LEU A 213 -7.63 -3.60 -5.61
CA LEU A 213 -7.59 -4.01 -7.02
C LEU A 213 -7.45 -2.83 -7.99
N ALA A 214 -7.80 -1.60 -7.61
CA ALA A 214 -7.66 -0.44 -8.47
C ALA A 214 -6.22 -0.19 -8.94
N THR A 215 -5.23 -0.72 -8.22
CA THR A 215 -3.82 -0.75 -8.66
C THR A 215 -3.67 -1.36 -10.05
N ASN A 216 -4.47 -2.37 -10.41
CA ASN A 216 -4.42 -3.01 -11.73
C ASN A 216 -4.84 -2.08 -12.87
N LEU A 217 -5.59 -1.02 -12.56
CA LEU A 217 -6.00 0.00 -13.54
C LEU A 217 -4.93 1.07 -13.74
N PHE A 218 -4.11 1.36 -12.72
CA PHE A 218 -3.28 2.56 -12.70
C PHE A 218 -1.78 2.27 -12.67
N ALA A 219 -1.33 1.13 -12.17
CA ALA A 219 0.09 0.80 -12.16
C ALA A 219 0.59 0.50 -13.58
N PRO A 220 1.72 1.06 -14.00
CA PRO A 220 2.31 0.77 -15.31
C PRO A 220 2.57 -0.73 -15.48
N ALA A 221 2.30 -1.25 -16.67
CA ALA A 221 2.47 -2.67 -16.98
C ALA A 221 3.90 -3.18 -16.73
N GLN A 222 4.93 -2.34 -16.97
CA GLN A 222 6.33 -2.67 -16.70
C GLN A 222 6.62 -2.92 -15.21
N LEU A 223 5.89 -2.23 -14.31
CA LEU A 223 6.04 -2.36 -12.87
C LEU A 223 5.17 -3.48 -12.27
N THR A 224 4.27 -4.04 -13.08
CA THR A 224 3.41 -5.17 -12.69
C THR A 224 3.83 -6.48 -13.37
N ALA A 225 4.99 -6.52 -14.02
CA ALA A 225 5.51 -7.73 -14.70
C ALA A 225 5.60 -8.96 -13.76
N ASP A 226 5.83 -8.74 -12.47
CA ASP A 226 5.87 -9.79 -11.44
C ASP A 226 4.47 -10.19 -10.92
N GLY A 227 3.42 -9.78 -11.61
CA GLY A 227 2.04 -10.08 -11.29
C GLY A 227 1.20 -8.84 -10.95
N ALA A 228 -0.11 -9.00 -11.06
CA ALA A 228 -1.10 -8.01 -10.70
C ALA A 228 -1.50 -8.12 -9.22
N ALA A 229 -2.17 -7.09 -8.70
CA ALA A 229 -2.90 -7.23 -7.45
C ALA A 229 -3.96 -8.33 -7.60
N SER A 230 -4.04 -9.26 -6.65
CA SER A 230 -4.97 -10.38 -6.69
C SER A 230 -5.72 -10.55 -5.38
N LEU A 231 -7.03 -10.79 -5.47
CA LEU A 231 -7.85 -11.14 -4.29
C LEU A 231 -7.37 -12.43 -3.62
N ARG A 232 -6.69 -13.33 -4.34
CA ARG A 232 -6.06 -14.52 -3.71
C ARG A 232 -5.00 -14.12 -2.70
N SER A 233 -4.12 -13.17 -3.05
CA SER A 233 -3.08 -12.65 -2.15
C SER A 233 -3.70 -11.90 -0.96
N LEU A 234 -4.66 -11.02 -1.22
CA LEU A 234 -5.38 -10.31 -0.17
C LEU A 234 -6.13 -11.28 0.76
N ALA A 235 -6.82 -12.29 0.21
CA ALA A 235 -7.52 -13.29 1.01
C ALA A 235 -6.56 -14.17 1.83
N ALA A 236 -5.34 -14.42 1.36
CA ALA A 236 -4.35 -15.18 2.12
C ALA A 236 -3.93 -14.44 3.39
N VAL A 237 -3.59 -13.16 3.29
CA VAL A 237 -3.23 -12.35 4.45
C VAL A 237 -4.44 -12.11 5.36
N THR A 238 -5.63 -11.84 4.80
CA THR A 238 -6.86 -11.67 5.60
C THR A 238 -7.12 -12.89 6.48
N ARG A 239 -7.11 -14.10 5.89
CA ARG A 239 -7.28 -15.34 6.65
C ARG A 239 -6.19 -15.58 7.71
N ALA A 240 -4.95 -15.19 7.43
CA ALA A 240 -3.87 -15.32 8.38
C ALA A 240 -4.07 -14.39 9.59
N VAL A 241 -4.42 -13.12 9.34
CA VAL A 241 -4.72 -12.12 10.37
C VAL A 241 -6.00 -12.49 11.15
N GLU A 242 -7.04 -12.97 10.47
CA GLU A 242 -8.27 -13.45 11.14
C GLU A 242 -8.01 -14.62 12.09
N ARG A 243 -7.17 -15.58 11.67
CA ARG A 243 -6.84 -16.75 12.48
C ARG A 243 -6.02 -16.38 13.72
N GLU A 244 -5.10 -15.40 13.62
CA GLU A 244 -4.17 -15.06 14.69
C GLU A 244 -4.72 -13.99 15.62
N TYR A 245 -5.46 -13.01 15.10
CA TYR A 245 -5.93 -11.84 15.84
C TYR A 245 -7.45 -11.63 15.79
N GLY A 246 -8.19 -12.36 14.98
CA GLY A 246 -9.64 -12.15 14.79
C GLY A 246 -9.99 -11.02 13.80
N GLY A 247 -9.01 -10.40 13.13
CA GLY A 247 -9.21 -9.41 12.08
C GLY A 247 -8.26 -8.21 12.16
N TYR A 248 -8.29 -7.36 11.13
CA TYR A 248 -7.34 -6.25 11.01
C TYR A 248 -7.42 -5.25 12.16
N LEU A 249 -8.61 -4.94 12.68
CA LEU A 249 -8.73 -3.98 13.78
C LEU A 249 -8.10 -4.51 15.08
N ALA A 250 -8.23 -5.80 15.35
CA ALA A 250 -7.56 -6.44 16.48
C ALA A 250 -6.04 -6.51 16.24
N TYR A 251 -5.60 -6.87 15.04
CA TYR A 251 -4.19 -6.82 14.65
C TYR A 251 -3.56 -5.42 14.89
N ILE A 252 -4.23 -4.34 14.46
CA ILE A 252 -3.77 -2.97 14.68
C ILE A 252 -3.59 -2.67 16.17
N LYS A 253 -4.50 -3.11 17.01
CA LYS A 253 -4.45 -2.88 18.46
C LYS A 253 -3.41 -3.76 19.16
N GLU A 254 -3.36 -5.04 18.83
CA GLU A 254 -2.62 -6.05 19.60
C GLU A 254 -1.20 -6.23 19.06
N ALA A 255 -1.04 -6.30 17.73
CA ALA A 255 0.26 -6.53 17.10
C ALA A 255 1.03 -5.22 16.86
N LEU A 256 0.34 -4.15 16.45
CA LEU A 256 0.97 -2.84 16.22
C LEU A 256 0.92 -1.92 17.45
N GLY A 257 0.25 -2.33 18.54
CA GLY A 257 0.21 -1.56 19.78
C GLY A 257 -0.58 -0.25 19.71
N VAL A 258 -1.44 -0.07 18.72
CA VAL A 258 -2.23 1.17 18.55
C VAL A 258 -3.36 1.20 19.56
N ALA A 259 -3.34 2.18 20.46
CA ALA A 259 -4.37 2.33 21.48
C ALA A 259 -5.76 2.55 20.88
N PRO A 260 -6.82 1.98 21.47
CA PRO A 260 -8.20 2.21 20.99
C PRO A 260 -8.56 3.70 20.88
N SER A 261 -8.11 4.53 21.84
CA SER A 261 -8.33 5.98 21.81
C SER A 261 -7.66 6.64 20.60
N ALA A 262 -6.46 6.20 20.19
CA ALA A 262 -5.77 6.74 19.04
C ALA A 262 -6.52 6.40 17.71
N ILE A 263 -7.19 5.24 17.65
CA ILE A 263 -8.06 4.90 16.52
C ILE A 263 -9.28 5.81 16.48
N GLU A 264 -9.90 6.09 17.62
CA GLU A 264 -11.03 7.02 17.69
C GLU A 264 -10.62 8.46 17.35
N ASP A 265 -9.43 8.91 17.78
CA ASP A 265 -8.87 10.19 17.39
C ASP A 265 -8.60 10.26 15.87
N LEU A 266 -8.07 9.20 15.28
CA LEU A 266 -7.90 9.09 13.83
C LEU A 266 -9.24 9.20 13.10
N ARG A 267 -10.26 8.48 13.58
CA ARG A 267 -11.64 8.56 13.03
C ARG A 267 -12.22 9.95 13.18
N ALA A 268 -12.04 10.59 14.32
CA ALA A 268 -12.54 11.95 14.56
C ALA A 268 -11.91 12.99 13.61
N ARG A 269 -10.62 12.82 13.29
CA ARG A 269 -9.90 13.70 12.34
C ARG A 269 -10.21 13.41 10.88
N MET A 270 -10.34 12.14 10.51
CA MET A 270 -10.40 11.70 9.12
C MET A 270 -11.82 11.43 8.60
N LEU A 271 -12.84 11.32 9.46
CA LEU A 271 -14.22 11.07 9.04
C LEU A 271 -15.07 12.32 9.20
N VAL A 272 -15.72 12.72 8.12
CA VAL A 272 -16.59 13.90 8.03
C VAL A 272 -18.02 13.54 7.63
#